data_536ba7e822e318f80ce650e595dfd363
#
_entry.id   536ba7e822e318f80ce650e595dfd363
#
_cell.length_a   1.000
_cell.length_b   1.000
_cell.length_c   1.000
_cell.angle_alpha   90.00
_cell.angle_beta   90.00
_cell.angle_gamma   90.00
#
_symmetry.space_group_name_H-M   'P 1'
#
loop_
_entity.id
_entity.type
_entity.pdbx_description
1 polymer ?
#
loop_
_entity_poly.entity_id
_entity_poly.type
_entity_poly.pdbx_seq_one_letter_code
_entity_poly.pdbx_strand_id
1 'polypeptide(L)'
;MSFTNNYPFGEAIIKLVSSHRNYTSKQLRQIGLYTGQDIILGELLQKGTCTQNDLVREINVDHSTIAKSVSRLEKAGYIEKRQSELDKRATEISLTFEGKKIAENVEQIWKNVEKLTIKNLSETEKKLFLNTSEKIAINFEIDN
;
A
#
# COMPACT_ATOMS: atom_id res chain seq x y z
N MET A 1 -0.20 -3.15 -33.18
CA MET A 1 -1.19 -3.26 -32.10
C MET A 1 -0.59 -3.97 -30.90
N SER A 2 -0.85 -3.51 -29.71
CA SER A 2 -0.41 -4.20 -28.49
C SER A 2 -1.17 -5.51 -28.33
N PHE A 3 -0.51 -6.54 -27.79
CA PHE A 3 -1.14 -7.82 -27.40
C PHE A 3 -2.38 -7.62 -26.56
N THR A 4 -2.35 -6.66 -25.63
CA THR A 4 -3.45 -6.37 -24.70
C THR A 4 -4.72 -5.84 -25.38
N ASN A 5 -4.63 -5.33 -26.60
CA ASN A 5 -5.81 -4.82 -27.33
C ASN A 5 -6.89 -5.90 -27.56
N ASN A 6 -6.49 -7.19 -27.53
CA ASN A 6 -7.43 -8.31 -27.64
C ASN A 6 -8.12 -8.67 -26.32
N TYR A 7 -7.71 -8.03 -25.22
CA TYR A 7 -8.19 -8.32 -23.88
C TYR A 7 -8.58 -7.01 -23.16
N PRO A 8 -9.72 -6.40 -23.53
CA PRO A 8 -10.05 -5.03 -23.09
C PRO A 8 -10.14 -4.84 -21.59
N PHE A 9 -10.59 -5.85 -20.85
CA PHE A 9 -10.65 -5.76 -19.38
C PHE A 9 -9.25 -5.85 -18.76
N GLY A 10 -8.42 -6.76 -19.23
CA GLY A 10 -7.01 -6.87 -18.81
C GLY A 10 -6.22 -5.59 -19.14
N GLU A 11 -6.43 -5.04 -20.32
CA GLU A 11 -5.80 -3.76 -20.74
C GLU A 11 -6.24 -2.61 -19.81
N ALA A 12 -7.52 -2.51 -19.51
CA ALA A 12 -8.03 -1.49 -18.60
C ALA A 12 -7.42 -1.60 -17.20
N ILE A 13 -7.32 -2.79 -16.65
CA ILE A 13 -6.69 -3.04 -15.35
C ILE A 13 -5.22 -2.65 -15.37
N ILE A 14 -4.46 -3.11 -16.37
CA ILE A 14 -3.02 -2.79 -16.50
C ILE A 14 -2.82 -1.28 -16.60
N LYS A 15 -3.58 -0.61 -17.44
CA LYS A 15 -3.49 0.85 -17.62
C LYS A 15 -3.79 1.59 -16.33
N LEU A 16 -4.84 1.19 -15.63
CA LEU A 16 -5.25 1.80 -14.38
C LEU A 16 -4.18 1.64 -13.29
N VAL A 17 -3.72 0.42 -13.08
CA VAL A 17 -2.68 0.09 -12.09
C VAL A 17 -1.38 0.82 -12.42
N SER A 18 -0.95 0.82 -13.67
CA SER A 18 0.29 1.49 -14.09
C SER A 18 0.21 3.00 -13.89
N SER A 19 -0.90 3.63 -14.27
CA SER A 19 -1.08 5.07 -14.12
C SER A 19 -1.07 5.48 -12.64
N HIS A 20 -1.82 4.77 -11.82
CA HIS A 20 -1.89 4.99 -10.37
C HIS A 20 -0.51 4.81 -9.73
N ARG A 21 0.16 3.69 -10.02
CA ARG A 21 1.47 3.36 -9.48
C ARG A 21 2.54 4.37 -9.89
N ASN A 22 2.57 4.76 -11.15
CA ASN A 22 3.56 5.71 -11.66
C ASN A 22 3.43 7.07 -10.98
N TYR A 23 2.21 7.55 -10.82
CA TYR A 23 1.95 8.81 -10.12
C TYR A 23 2.34 8.71 -8.65
N THR A 24 1.87 7.69 -7.95
CA THR A 24 2.15 7.49 -6.52
C THR A 24 3.64 7.33 -6.26
N SER A 25 4.33 6.53 -7.05
CA SER A 25 5.80 6.35 -6.95
C SER A 25 6.56 7.66 -7.10
N LYS A 26 6.13 8.51 -8.02
CA LYS A 26 6.75 9.82 -8.23
C LYS A 26 6.60 10.71 -7.01
N GLN A 27 5.41 10.74 -6.40
CA GLN A 27 5.16 11.51 -5.18
C GLN A 27 6.00 10.98 -4.00
N LEU A 28 6.05 9.66 -3.83
CA LEU A 28 6.82 9.02 -2.75
C LEU A 28 8.33 9.31 -2.88
N ARG A 29 8.88 9.26 -4.09
CA ARG A 29 10.30 9.56 -4.32
C ARG A 29 10.67 10.99 -3.92
N GLN A 30 9.74 11.94 -4.05
CA GLN A 30 9.99 13.32 -3.62
C GLN A 30 10.22 13.45 -2.11
N ILE A 31 9.70 12.52 -1.33
CA ILE A 31 9.94 12.45 0.13
C ILE A 31 10.91 11.33 0.53
N GLY A 32 11.63 10.77 -0.43
CA GLY A 32 12.67 9.76 -0.18
C GLY A 32 12.16 8.34 0.06
N LEU A 33 10.94 8.04 -0.32
CA LEU A 33 10.34 6.72 -0.15
C LEU A 33 10.19 5.97 -1.48
N TYR A 34 10.08 4.65 -1.36
CA TYR A 34 9.79 3.73 -2.46
C TYR A 34 8.42 3.10 -2.28
N THR A 35 7.82 2.66 -3.39
CA THR A 35 6.55 1.94 -3.41
C THR A 35 6.61 0.71 -2.49
N GLY A 36 5.61 0.56 -1.66
CA GLY A 36 5.53 -0.50 -0.63
C GLY A 36 5.88 -0.01 0.77
N GLN A 37 6.80 0.95 0.90
CA GLN A 37 7.11 1.57 2.20
C GLN A 37 5.98 2.44 2.71
N ASP A 38 5.26 3.09 1.81
CA ASP A 38 4.12 3.96 2.10
C ASP A 38 3.01 3.22 2.83
N ILE A 39 2.65 2.03 2.37
CA ILE A 39 1.57 1.24 2.97
C ILE A 39 1.96 0.78 4.38
N ILE A 40 3.22 0.36 4.57
CA ILE A 40 3.72 -0.03 5.90
C ILE A 40 3.65 1.15 6.87
N LEU A 41 4.13 2.31 6.45
CA LEU A 41 4.09 3.53 7.27
C LEU A 41 2.65 3.95 7.59
N GLY A 42 1.76 3.85 6.61
CA GLY A 42 0.34 4.15 6.79
C GLY A 42 -0.34 3.21 7.78
N GLU A 43 -0.08 1.90 7.69
CA GLU A 43 -0.62 0.92 8.63
C GLU A 43 -0.12 1.18 10.06
N LEU A 44 1.16 1.46 10.23
CA LEU A 44 1.74 1.78 11.53
C LEU A 44 1.20 3.10 12.10
N LEU A 45 0.97 4.09 11.25
CA LEU A 45 0.37 5.36 11.68
C LEU A 45 -1.04 5.14 12.23
N GLN A 46 -1.81 4.29 11.58
CA GLN A 46 -3.20 4.02 11.94
C GLN A 46 -3.33 3.10 13.16
N LYS A 47 -2.52 2.06 13.23
CA LYS A 47 -2.63 0.99 14.24
C LYS A 47 -1.67 1.15 15.42
N GLY A 48 -0.63 1.95 15.29
CA GLY A 48 0.41 2.14 16.29
C GLY A 48 1.48 1.07 16.19
N THR A 49 1.30 -0.08 16.84
CA THR A 49 2.26 -1.17 16.85
C THR A 49 1.69 -2.39 16.12
N CYS A 50 2.50 -2.98 15.24
CA CYS A 50 2.16 -4.19 14.50
C CYS A 50 3.31 -5.18 14.52
N THR A 51 3.00 -6.47 14.42
CA THR A 51 4.02 -7.47 14.11
C THR A 51 4.26 -7.53 12.60
N GLN A 52 5.37 -8.13 12.17
CA GLN A 52 5.63 -8.34 10.74
C GLN A 52 4.55 -9.24 10.11
N ASN A 53 4.06 -10.24 10.86
CA ASN A 53 2.96 -11.09 10.41
C ASN A 53 1.65 -10.30 10.23
N ASP A 54 1.37 -9.36 11.11
CA ASP A 54 0.20 -8.46 10.96
C ASP A 54 0.30 -7.67 9.66
N LEU A 55 1.47 -7.11 9.34
CA LEU A 55 1.69 -6.37 8.10
C LEU A 55 1.52 -7.25 6.87
N VAL A 56 2.05 -8.47 6.87
CA VAL A 56 1.87 -9.43 5.78
C VAL A 56 0.40 -9.71 5.53
N ARG A 57 -0.35 -9.98 6.58
CA ARG A 57 -1.78 -10.28 6.51
C ARG A 57 -2.61 -9.09 6.01
N GLU A 58 -2.35 -7.89 6.51
CA GLU A 58 -3.12 -6.69 6.19
C GLU A 58 -2.81 -6.15 4.79
N ILE A 59 -1.55 -6.21 4.39
CA ILE A 59 -1.09 -5.65 3.11
C ILE A 59 -1.20 -6.67 1.98
N ASN A 60 -1.33 -7.96 2.31
CA ASN A 60 -1.40 -9.07 1.36
C ASN A 60 -0.19 -9.13 0.41
N VAL A 61 0.99 -9.01 0.99
CA VAL A 61 2.29 -9.10 0.31
C VAL A 61 3.12 -10.17 1.02
N ASP A 62 4.01 -10.84 0.30
CA ASP A 62 4.82 -11.92 0.88
C ASP A 62 5.78 -11.44 1.98
N HIS A 63 6.16 -12.37 2.87
CA HIS A 63 7.04 -12.10 4.01
C HIS A 63 8.39 -11.49 3.61
N SER A 64 8.99 -11.95 2.51
CA SER A 64 10.31 -11.48 2.09
C SER A 64 10.28 -10.02 1.61
N THR A 65 9.22 -9.62 0.93
CA THR A 65 9.01 -8.24 0.47
C THR A 65 8.79 -7.31 1.67
N ILE A 66 7.95 -7.70 2.62
CA ILE A 66 7.72 -6.95 3.86
C ILE A 66 9.01 -6.84 4.66
N ALA A 67 9.76 -7.94 4.83
CA ALA A 67 11.02 -7.93 5.57
C ALA A 67 12.06 -6.96 4.99
N LYS A 68 12.19 -6.90 3.67
CA LYS A 68 13.07 -5.95 2.99
C LYS A 68 12.66 -4.50 3.21
N SER A 69 11.38 -4.22 3.08
CA SER A 69 10.84 -2.87 3.28
C SER A 69 10.99 -2.43 4.73
N VAL A 70 10.68 -3.30 5.68
CA VAL A 70 10.86 -3.06 7.11
C VAL A 70 12.33 -2.80 7.44
N SER A 71 13.25 -3.61 6.93
CA SER A 71 14.68 -3.41 7.13
C SER A 71 15.17 -2.06 6.61
N ARG A 72 14.71 -1.64 5.44
CA ARG A 72 15.06 -0.35 4.86
C ARG A 72 14.51 0.83 5.67
N LEU A 73 13.27 0.72 6.13
CA LEU A 73 12.64 1.73 6.98
C LEU A 73 13.33 1.85 8.34
N GLU A 74 13.77 0.74 8.92
CA GLU A 74 14.55 0.74 10.15
C GLU A 74 15.89 1.43 9.97
N LYS A 75 16.62 1.11 8.90
CA LYS A 75 17.89 1.78 8.56
C LYS A 75 17.73 3.27 8.31
N ALA A 76 16.61 3.68 7.74
CA ALA A 76 16.29 5.09 7.51
C ALA A 76 15.88 5.81 8.80
N GLY A 77 15.66 5.10 9.90
CA GLY A 77 15.29 5.69 11.18
C GLY A 77 13.80 6.00 11.33
N TYR A 78 12.95 5.42 10.49
CA TYR A 78 11.51 5.67 10.52
C TYR A 78 10.73 4.67 11.37
N ILE A 79 11.29 3.50 11.59
CA ILE A 79 10.69 2.48 12.44
C ILE A 79 11.71 1.91 13.41
N GLU A 80 11.20 1.35 14.49
CA GLU A 80 11.96 0.60 15.47
C GLU A 80 11.30 -0.76 15.71
N LYS A 81 12.13 -1.74 16.01
CA LYS A 81 11.70 -3.10 16.35
C LYS A 81 11.93 -3.36 17.81
N ARG A 82 10.96 -3.99 18.45
CA ARG A 82 11.06 -4.48 19.83
C ARG A 82 10.54 -5.90 19.91
N GLN A 83 11.09 -6.68 20.81
CA GLN A 83 10.52 -7.98 21.15
C GLN A 83 9.20 -7.74 21.89
N SER A 84 8.15 -8.48 21.52
CA SER A 84 6.86 -8.40 22.20
C SER A 84 6.99 -8.89 23.64
N GLU A 85 6.41 -8.15 24.59
CA GLU A 85 6.33 -8.58 26.00
C GLU A 85 5.31 -9.71 26.18
N LEU A 86 4.28 -9.78 25.33
CA LEU A 86 3.21 -10.77 25.38
C LEU A 86 3.64 -12.10 24.74
N ASP A 87 4.40 -12.04 23.65
CA ASP A 87 4.95 -13.20 22.95
C ASP A 87 6.38 -12.91 22.53
N LYS A 88 7.34 -13.50 23.26
CA LYS A 88 8.77 -13.33 23.00
C LYS A 88 9.24 -13.80 21.62
N ARG A 89 8.39 -14.55 20.89
CA ARG A 89 8.67 -15.01 19.53
C ARG A 89 8.31 -13.95 18.48
N ALA A 90 7.47 -12.99 18.82
CA ALA A 90 7.02 -11.95 17.92
C ALA A 90 7.88 -10.69 18.07
N THR A 91 8.16 -10.05 16.93
CA THR A 91 8.81 -8.75 16.86
C THR A 91 7.74 -7.71 16.55
N GLU A 92 7.60 -6.73 17.42
CA GLU A 92 6.72 -5.59 17.25
C GLU A 92 7.45 -4.46 16.54
N ILE A 93 6.75 -3.82 15.62
CA ILE A 93 7.25 -2.72 14.80
C ILE A 93 6.40 -1.49 15.12
N SER A 94 7.06 -0.37 15.36
CA SER A 94 6.41 0.91 15.62
C SER A 94 7.14 2.04 14.92
N LEU A 95 6.45 3.18 14.74
CA LEU A 95 7.06 4.38 14.18
C LEU A 95 7.94 5.07 15.21
N THR A 96 9.08 5.56 14.76
CA THR A 96 9.87 6.56 15.50
C THR A 96 9.20 7.95 15.39
N PHE A 97 9.71 8.93 16.09
CA PHE A 97 9.27 10.32 15.94
C PHE A 97 9.39 10.81 14.48
N GLU A 98 10.52 10.54 13.84
CA GLU A 98 10.73 10.88 12.43
C GLU A 98 9.84 10.04 11.50
N GLY A 99 9.61 8.76 11.85
CA GLY A 99 8.70 7.87 11.13
C GLY A 99 7.27 8.37 11.14
N LYS A 100 6.82 8.91 12.26
CA LYS A 100 5.48 9.49 12.38
C LYS A 100 5.31 10.69 11.44
N LYS A 101 6.30 11.57 11.39
CA LYS A 101 6.27 12.74 10.49
C LYS A 101 6.19 12.32 9.02
N ILE A 102 7.00 11.35 8.60
CA ILE A 102 6.99 10.91 7.20
C ILE A 102 5.72 10.12 6.88
N ALA A 103 5.16 9.37 7.83
CA ALA A 103 3.89 8.68 7.66
C ALA A 103 2.72 9.66 7.47
N GLU A 104 2.73 10.80 8.14
CA GLU A 104 1.76 11.89 7.94
C GLU A 104 1.86 12.48 6.52
N ASN A 105 3.08 12.62 5.99
CA ASN A 105 3.29 13.02 4.60
C ASN A 105 2.76 11.97 3.61
N VAL A 106 2.96 10.69 3.91
CA VAL A 106 2.40 9.58 3.13
C VAL A 106 0.86 9.66 3.13
N GLU A 107 0.25 9.88 4.28
CA GLU A 107 -1.21 10.04 4.38
C GLU A 107 -1.70 11.18 3.49
N GLN A 108 -0.99 12.31 3.48
CA GLN A 108 -1.34 13.44 2.63
C GLN A 108 -1.21 13.10 1.14
N ILE A 109 -0.18 12.36 0.74
CA ILE A 109 -0.03 11.88 -0.64
C ILE A 109 -1.22 10.99 -1.02
N TRP A 110 -1.61 10.05 -0.18
CA TRP A 110 -2.75 9.16 -0.44
C TRP A 110 -4.07 9.92 -0.54
N LYS A 111 -4.29 10.92 0.31
CA LYS A 111 -5.46 11.82 0.21
C LYS A 111 -5.51 12.54 -1.14
N ASN A 112 -4.38 13.01 -1.62
CA ASN A 112 -4.29 13.70 -2.92
C ASN A 112 -4.50 12.72 -4.09
N VAL A 113 -3.93 11.52 -4.01
CA VAL A 113 -4.12 10.45 -4.99
C VAL A 113 -5.60 10.04 -5.06
N GLU A 114 -6.25 9.89 -3.91
CA GLU A 114 -7.68 9.55 -3.84
C GLU A 114 -8.54 10.62 -4.52
N LYS A 115 -8.31 11.90 -4.24
CA LYS A 115 -9.00 13.01 -4.91
C LYS A 115 -8.80 13.00 -6.42
N LEU A 116 -7.58 12.71 -6.87
CA LEU A 116 -7.27 12.62 -8.30
C LEU A 116 -7.95 11.41 -8.94
N THR A 117 -8.00 10.29 -8.24
CA THR A 117 -8.62 9.05 -8.71
C THR A 117 -10.10 9.23 -9.01
N ILE A 118 -10.83 9.94 -8.16
CA ILE A 118 -12.27 10.13 -8.33
C ILE A 118 -12.65 11.38 -9.08
N LYS A 119 -11.67 12.15 -9.55
CA LYS A 119 -11.91 13.40 -10.29
C LYS A 119 -12.77 13.14 -11.53
N ASN A 120 -13.82 13.93 -11.69
CA ASN A 120 -14.78 13.85 -12.80
C ASN A 120 -15.60 12.55 -12.85
N LEU A 121 -15.64 11.78 -11.77
CA LEU A 121 -16.53 10.63 -11.65
C LEU A 121 -17.84 11.04 -10.97
N SER A 122 -18.95 10.53 -11.47
CA SER A 122 -20.25 10.63 -10.81
C SER A 122 -20.30 9.73 -9.58
N GLU A 123 -21.26 9.96 -8.68
CA GLU A 123 -21.46 9.08 -7.51
C GLU A 123 -21.80 7.65 -7.93
N THR A 124 -22.54 7.48 -9.03
CA THR A 124 -22.85 6.17 -9.61
C THR A 124 -21.58 5.47 -10.10
N GLU A 125 -20.71 6.16 -10.82
CA GLU A 125 -19.45 5.62 -11.32
C GLU A 125 -18.51 5.20 -10.18
N LYS A 126 -18.41 5.99 -9.11
CA LYS A 126 -17.62 5.67 -7.92
C LYS A 126 -18.10 4.36 -7.28
N LYS A 127 -19.41 4.23 -7.06
CA LYS A 127 -20.01 3.02 -6.47
C LYS A 127 -19.83 1.80 -7.35
N LEU A 128 -20.04 1.95 -8.66
CA LEU A 128 -19.86 0.87 -9.63
C LEU A 128 -18.41 0.41 -9.67
N PHE A 129 -17.45 1.31 -9.65
CA PHE A 129 -16.03 0.97 -9.63
C PHE A 129 -15.68 0.12 -8.41
N LEU A 130 -16.04 0.57 -7.21
CA LEU A 130 -15.74 -0.15 -5.97
C LEU A 130 -16.39 -1.53 -5.96
N ASN A 131 -17.66 -1.61 -6.29
CA ASN A 131 -18.40 -2.86 -6.30
C ASN A 131 -17.90 -3.85 -7.38
N THR A 132 -17.64 -3.35 -8.59
CA THR A 132 -17.20 -4.17 -9.72
C THR A 132 -15.77 -4.66 -9.53
N SER A 133 -14.86 -3.81 -9.04
CA SER A 133 -13.48 -4.19 -8.78
C SER A 133 -13.39 -5.29 -7.71
N GLU A 134 -14.21 -5.22 -6.66
CA GLU A 134 -14.29 -6.26 -5.64
C GLU A 134 -14.77 -7.59 -6.21
N LYS A 135 -15.83 -7.58 -7.02
CA LYS A 135 -16.33 -8.79 -7.69
C LYS A 135 -15.26 -9.44 -8.58
N ILE A 136 -14.50 -8.64 -9.31
CA ILE A 136 -13.41 -9.12 -10.15
C ILE A 136 -12.32 -9.77 -9.30
N ALA A 137 -11.92 -9.12 -8.20
CA ALA A 137 -10.90 -9.65 -7.30
C ALA A 137 -11.30 -11.01 -6.71
N ILE A 138 -12.54 -11.14 -6.25
CA ILE A 138 -13.09 -12.39 -5.72
C ILE A 138 -13.02 -13.54 -6.75
N ASN A 139 -13.27 -13.27 -8.03
CA ASN A 139 -13.17 -14.28 -9.08
C ASN A 139 -11.78 -14.93 -9.14
N PHE A 140 -10.72 -14.15 -8.92
CA PHE A 140 -9.35 -14.67 -8.89
C PHE A 140 -9.02 -15.44 -7.61
N GLU A 141 -9.66 -15.10 -6.50
CA GLU A 141 -9.45 -15.79 -5.22
C GLU A 141 -10.07 -17.21 -5.21
N ILE A 142 -11.20 -17.39 -5.87
CA ILE A 142 -11.91 -18.69 -5.92
C ILE A 142 -11.13 -19.73 -6.72
N ASP A 143 -10.38 -19.32 -7.74
CA ASP A 143 -9.62 -20.21 -8.61
C ASP A 143 -8.19 -20.51 -8.10
N ASN A 144 -7.80 -19.92 -6.95
CA ASN A 144 -6.56 -20.23 -6.25
C ASN A 144 -6.82 -21.21 -5.10
#